data_3c5018b420c03448bfe474fb5ac32f3b
#
_entry.id   3c5018b420c03448bfe474fb5ac32f3b
#
_cell.length_a   1.000
_cell.length_b   1.000
_cell.length_c   1.000
_cell.angle_alpha   90.00
_cell.angle_beta   90.00
_cell.angle_gamma   90.00
#
_symmetry.space_group_name_H-M   'P 1'
#
loop_
_entity.id
_entity.type
_entity.pdbx_description
1 polymer ?
#
loop_
_entity_poly.entity_id
_entity_poly.type
_entity_poly.pdbx_seq_one_letter_code
_entity_poly.pdbx_strand_id
1 'polypeptide(L)'
;LHFYNGADRKVYATRSLSGTLGATCGAFGFSTVEAAGLQNGAPDGVALTNASGALVQFLSYEGSFKGADGPARNKTSVNIGVSETEATPVGHSLQLGGSGTQYSQFTWRAAAASTFGTCNVAQTFPVPDLAPTVTATSPADGSGSVALDANLSITFSEPVTLASGAVLLACDSGGTVAVATSGGPTQFTVDPQSSLPGLSDCLVDVVASRVTDLDGTPTPMAANHSFVFTTAAVPGLDYYSGVNTSSASALRSSLHALIDDHQRFPYTSTATDTWDILEYADEDPTNPGRILDVYRNASYQKYGAGNTEYNREHTWPKSYGFTNDGSGNYPYTDTHMLFLSDSAYNSSRNNKPYADCLSNCVERATVANAGAGGGSGVFPGNSNWYDTTYWQTWGDRKGDVARALLYMDVRYEGGTHGVTGAAEPNLILTDDPGLIQASSNNLNVAYMGRLADLLRWHAEDPVDEKEILRNEAVYTYQGNRNPFIDHPEWVACVFQGVCP
;
A
#
# COMPACT_ATOMS: atom_id res chain seq x y z
N LEU A 1 -15.06 -52.55 -20.14
CA LEU A 1 -15.59 -53.52 -19.18
C LEU A 1 -15.84 -54.84 -19.90
N HIS A 2 -15.52 -55.93 -19.23
CA HIS A 2 -15.73 -57.28 -19.73
C HIS A 2 -16.60 -58.05 -18.70
N PHE A 3 -17.73 -58.57 -19.14
CA PHE A 3 -18.66 -59.28 -18.31
C PHE A 3 -18.43 -60.77 -18.43
N TYR A 4 -18.30 -61.48 -17.29
CA TYR A 4 -17.96 -62.89 -17.21
C TYR A 4 -19.12 -63.67 -16.64
N ASN A 5 -19.48 -64.79 -17.31
CA ASN A 5 -20.35 -65.79 -16.76
C ASN A 5 -19.51 -66.75 -15.88
N GLY A 6 -19.85 -66.86 -14.64
CA GLY A 6 -19.11 -67.70 -13.68
C GLY A 6 -19.30 -69.21 -13.87
N ALA A 7 -20.37 -69.64 -14.56
CA ALA A 7 -20.61 -71.05 -14.81
C ALA A 7 -19.58 -71.64 -15.79
N ASP A 8 -19.25 -70.91 -16.87
CA ASP A 8 -18.22 -71.33 -17.85
C ASP A 8 -16.92 -70.50 -17.72
N ARG A 9 -16.96 -69.45 -16.89
CA ARG A 9 -15.83 -68.55 -16.57
C ARG A 9 -15.29 -67.76 -17.78
N LYS A 10 -16.14 -67.54 -18.77
CA LYS A 10 -15.79 -66.82 -20.04
C LYS A 10 -16.47 -65.49 -20.12
N VAL A 11 -15.88 -64.60 -20.95
CA VAL A 11 -16.47 -63.31 -21.31
C VAL A 11 -17.70 -63.54 -22.21
N TYR A 12 -18.86 -63.02 -21.79
CA TYR A 12 -20.09 -63.11 -22.60
C TYR A 12 -20.45 -61.74 -23.21
N ALA A 13 -19.93 -60.63 -22.66
CA ALA A 13 -20.17 -59.33 -23.22
C ALA A 13 -18.99 -58.36 -22.94
N THR A 14 -18.81 -57.39 -23.81
CA THR A 14 -17.82 -56.33 -23.63
C THR A 14 -18.45 -54.97 -23.91
N ARG A 15 -18.10 -53.95 -23.14
CA ARG A 15 -18.52 -52.56 -23.32
C ARG A 15 -17.32 -51.65 -23.24
N SER A 16 -17.18 -50.74 -24.20
CA SER A 16 -16.16 -49.67 -24.15
C SER A 16 -16.60 -48.56 -23.21
N LEU A 17 -15.66 -48.05 -22.42
CA LEU A 17 -15.81 -46.80 -21.70
C LEU A 17 -15.21 -45.69 -22.54
N SER A 18 -15.89 -44.57 -22.65
CA SER A 18 -15.43 -43.39 -23.41
C SER A 18 -15.84 -42.10 -22.70
N GLY A 19 -15.21 -40.99 -23.06
CA GLY A 19 -15.45 -39.69 -22.47
C GLY A 19 -14.37 -39.27 -21.46
N THR A 20 -14.52 -38.07 -20.92
CA THR A 20 -13.64 -37.49 -19.91
C THR A 20 -14.37 -37.54 -18.57
N LEU A 21 -13.67 -37.97 -17.52
CA LEU A 21 -14.19 -37.90 -16.17
C LEU A 21 -14.10 -36.45 -15.66
N GLY A 22 -15.26 -35.82 -15.44
CA GLY A 22 -15.35 -34.49 -14.82
C GLY A 22 -15.50 -34.58 -13.29
N ALA A 23 -15.29 -33.48 -12.61
CA ALA A 23 -15.49 -33.41 -11.16
C ALA A 23 -16.99 -33.33 -10.83
N THR A 24 -17.68 -34.46 -10.88
CA THR A 24 -19.14 -34.56 -10.66
C THR A 24 -19.50 -35.10 -9.28
N CYS A 25 -18.51 -35.68 -8.55
CA CYS A 25 -18.63 -36.18 -7.20
C CYS A 25 -17.47 -35.63 -6.35
N GLY A 26 -17.55 -34.37 -5.92
CA GLY A 26 -16.39 -33.68 -5.35
C GLY A 26 -15.26 -33.52 -6.37
N ALA A 27 -14.04 -33.88 -6.02
CA ALA A 27 -12.88 -33.87 -6.93
C ALA A 27 -12.86 -35.09 -7.89
N PHE A 28 -13.83 -36.01 -7.80
CA PHE A 28 -13.89 -37.23 -8.58
C PHE A 28 -15.04 -37.20 -9.58
N GLY A 29 -14.85 -37.88 -10.69
CA GLY A 29 -15.86 -38.07 -11.72
C GLY A 29 -16.27 -39.51 -11.86
N PHE A 30 -17.40 -39.75 -12.49
CA PHE A 30 -17.86 -41.08 -12.87
C PHE A 30 -18.21 -41.10 -14.35
N SER A 31 -18.18 -42.32 -14.89
CA SER A 31 -18.70 -42.62 -16.21
C SER A 31 -19.67 -43.79 -16.09
N THR A 32 -20.77 -43.74 -16.81
CA THR A 32 -21.79 -44.80 -16.84
C THR A 32 -21.78 -45.51 -18.15
N VAL A 33 -22.10 -46.82 -18.12
CA VAL A 33 -22.32 -47.63 -19.29
C VAL A 33 -23.53 -48.54 -19.07
N GLU A 34 -24.44 -48.55 -20.03
CA GLU A 34 -25.57 -49.47 -20.01
C GLU A 34 -25.12 -50.86 -20.41
N ALA A 35 -25.54 -51.84 -19.65
CA ALA A 35 -25.23 -53.24 -19.88
C ALA A 35 -26.51 -54.08 -19.85
N ALA A 36 -27.26 -54.05 -20.94
CA ALA A 36 -28.42 -54.95 -21.08
C ALA A 36 -28.02 -56.42 -21.06
N GLY A 37 -28.80 -57.22 -20.40
CA GLY A 37 -28.60 -58.69 -20.35
C GLY A 37 -27.50 -59.11 -19.38
N LEU A 38 -27.27 -58.31 -18.28
CA LEU A 38 -26.45 -58.77 -17.15
C LEU A 38 -26.98 -60.09 -16.62
N GLN A 39 -26.08 -61.07 -16.55
CA GLN A 39 -26.43 -62.36 -15.96
C GLN A 39 -26.41 -62.24 -14.44
N ASN A 40 -27.32 -62.95 -13.80
CA ASN A 40 -27.46 -63.01 -12.34
C ASN A 40 -27.36 -64.47 -11.86
N GLY A 41 -26.35 -65.17 -12.39
CA GLY A 41 -25.99 -66.51 -11.92
C GLY A 41 -24.84 -66.49 -10.91
N ALA A 42 -24.84 -67.40 -9.95
CA ALA A 42 -23.79 -67.44 -8.96
C ALA A 42 -22.62 -68.35 -9.39
N PRO A 43 -21.40 -67.82 -9.46
CA PRO A 43 -20.96 -66.42 -9.41
C PRO A 43 -20.83 -65.81 -10.78
N ASP A 44 -21.15 -64.52 -10.92
CA ASP A 44 -20.87 -63.75 -12.14
C ASP A 44 -19.92 -62.58 -11.84
N GLY A 45 -19.30 -61.98 -12.85
CA GLY A 45 -18.29 -60.95 -12.60
C GLY A 45 -18.06 -59.97 -13.70
N VAL A 46 -17.34 -58.88 -13.37
CA VAL A 46 -16.94 -57.82 -14.27
C VAL A 46 -15.45 -57.49 -14.13
N ALA A 47 -14.76 -57.40 -15.26
CA ALA A 47 -13.36 -56.98 -15.31
C ALA A 47 -13.25 -55.59 -15.96
N LEU A 48 -12.49 -54.72 -15.35
CA LEU A 48 -12.07 -53.41 -15.88
C LEU A 48 -10.66 -53.54 -16.45
N THR A 49 -10.46 -53.05 -17.69
CA THR A 49 -9.15 -52.92 -18.33
C THR A 49 -8.83 -51.43 -18.60
N ASN A 50 -7.56 -51.12 -18.62
CA ASN A 50 -7.09 -49.83 -19.12
C ASN A 50 -7.04 -49.80 -20.67
N ALA A 51 -6.62 -48.67 -21.23
CA ALA A 51 -6.54 -48.48 -22.71
C ALA A 51 -5.58 -49.45 -23.39
N SER A 52 -4.56 -49.98 -22.73
CA SER A 52 -3.64 -50.98 -23.23
C SER A 52 -4.18 -52.44 -23.15
N GLY A 53 -5.39 -52.62 -22.61
CA GLY A 53 -5.99 -53.93 -22.37
C GLY A 53 -5.49 -54.62 -21.11
N ALA A 54 -4.66 -53.98 -20.29
CA ALA A 54 -4.21 -54.55 -19.01
C ALA A 54 -5.34 -54.55 -17.98
N LEU A 55 -5.45 -55.65 -17.23
CA LEU A 55 -6.46 -55.83 -16.20
C LEU A 55 -6.19 -54.84 -15.03
N VAL A 56 -7.17 -53.99 -14.73
CA VAL A 56 -7.16 -53.05 -13.59
C VAL A 56 -7.83 -53.68 -12.36
N GLN A 57 -9.00 -54.26 -12.58
CA GLN A 57 -9.80 -54.86 -11.52
C GLN A 57 -10.68 -55.99 -12.05
N PHE A 58 -10.89 -57.03 -11.22
CA PHE A 58 -11.82 -58.11 -11.55
C PHE A 58 -12.67 -58.39 -10.33
N LEU A 59 -13.93 -58.00 -10.40
CA LEU A 59 -14.90 -58.13 -9.33
C LEU A 59 -15.91 -59.22 -9.67
N SER A 60 -16.43 -59.87 -8.65
CA SER A 60 -17.55 -60.83 -8.78
C SER A 60 -18.54 -60.66 -7.61
N TYR A 61 -19.74 -61.08 -7.82
CA TYR A 61 -20.78 -61.18 -6.81
C TYR A 61 -21.21 -62.66 -6.68
N GLU A 62 -21.77 -62.99 -5.49
CA GLU A 62 -22.24 -64.38 -5.16
C GLU A 62 -21.15 -65.45 -5.20
N GLY A 63 -19.90 -65.06 -5.00
CA GLY A 63 -18.75 -65.95 -4.98
C GLY A 63 -17.59 -65.47 -5.82
N SER A 64 -16.49 -66.18 -5.82
CA SER A 64 -15.31 -65.88 -6.64
C SER A 64 -15.02 -67.03 -7.61
N PHE A 65 -14.45 -66.69 -8.77
CA PHE A 65 -14.06 -67.68 -9.78
C PHE A 65 -12.80 -67.21 -10.51
N LYS A 66 -12.16 -68.16 -11.22
CA LYS A 66 -10.97 -67.89 -12.03
C LYS A 66 -11.38 -67.78 -13.49
N GLY A 67 -11.13 -66.63 -14.09
CA GLY A 67 -11.42 -66.36 -15.52
C GLY A 67 -10.75 -67.41 -16.43
N ALA A 68 -11.52 -67.93 -17.42
CA ALA A 68 -11.01 -68.89 -18.39
C ALA A 68 -10.47 -68.27 -19.67
N ASP A 69 -10.96 -67.11 -20.04
CA ASP A 69 -10.54 -66.34 -21.23
C ASP A 69 -10.48 -64.83 -20.95
N GLY A 70 -10.36 -64.06 -22.00
CA GLY A 70 -10.34 -62.56 -21.95
C GLY A 70 -9.24 -61.98 -21.06
N PRO A 71 -9.33 -60.70 -20.68
CA PRO A 71 -8.28 -60.00 -19.93
C PRO A 71 -8.08 -60.51 -18.50
N ALA A 72 -9.09 -61.15 -17.90
CA ALA A 72 -8.97 -61.80 -16.58
C ALA A 72 -8.62 -63.28 -16.63
N ARG A 73 -8.12 -63.79 -17.78
CA ARG A 73 -7.70 -65.18 -17.92
C ARG A 73 -6.66 -65.55 -16.87
N ASN A 74 -6.90 -66.62 -16.16
CA ASN A 74 -6.07 -67.12 -15.08
C ASN A 74 -6.00 -66.20 -13.81
N LYS A 75 -6.81 -65.18 -13.73
CA LYS A 75 -6.95 -64.32 -12.52
C LYS A 75 -8.21 -64.73 -11.76
N THR A 76 -8.15 -64.70 -10.43
CA THR A 76 -9.30 -64.94 -9.57
C THR A 76 -9.99 -63.61 -9.28
N SER A 77 -11.31 -63.58 -9.40
CA SER A 77 -12.12 -62.40 -9.07
C SER A 77 -12.16 -62.15 -7.57
N VAL A 78 -12.32 -60.88 -7.21
CA VAL A 78 -12.60 -60.45 -5.84
C VAL A 78 -14.12 -60.43 -5.65
N ASN A 79 -14.63 -61.28 -4.78
CA ASN A 79 -16.04 -61.25 -4.41
C ASN A 79 -16.34 -60.00 -3.60
N ILE A 80 -17.31 -59.19 -4.05
CA ILE A 80 -17.70 -57.92 -3.39
C ILE A 80 -18.45 -58.14 -2.07
N GLY A 81 -18.87 -59.37 -1.78
CA GLY A 81 -19.45 -59.76 -0.47
C GLY A 81 -20.92 -59.37 -0.30
N VAL A 82 -21.54 -58.78 -1.30
CA VAL A 82 -22.97 -58.43 -1.32
C VAL A 82 -23.58 -58.91 -2.64
N SER A 83 -24.87 -59.16 -2.62
CA SER A 83 -25.62 -59.67 -3.78
C SER A 83 -27.01 -59.07 -3.84
N GLU A 84 -27.63 -59.12 -5.00
CA GLU A 84 -29.06 -58.91 -5.20
C GLU A 84 -29.76 -60.25 -5.12
N THR A 85 -31.03 -60.24 -4.70
CA THR A 85 -31.89 -61.41 -4.61
C THR A 85 -33.21 -61.17 -5.35
N GLU A 86 -34.01 -62.19 -5.54
CA GLU A 86 -35.35 -62.05 -6.12
C GLU A 86 -36.22 -61.03 -5.32
N ALA A 87 -35.91 -60.79 -4.07
CA ALA A 87 -36.64 -59.87 -3.23
C ALA A 87 -36.07 -58.42 -3.33
N THR A 88 -34.97 -58.20 -4.09
CA THR A 88 -34.41 -56.85 -4.29
C THR A 88 -35.38 -56.04 -5.16
N PRO A 89 -35.87 -54.89 -4.72
CA PRO A 89 -36.80 -54.07 -5.49
C PRO A 89 -36.21 -53.60 -6.83
N VAL A 90 -37.05 -53.59 -7.87
CA VAL A 90 -36.66 -53.00 -9.15
C VAL A 90 -36.22 -51.55 -8.98
N GLY A 91 -35.13 -51.16 -9.60
CA GLY A 91 -34.54 -49.82 -9.47
C GLY A 91 -33.56 -49.70 -8.32
N HIS A 92 -33.20 -50.79 -7.64
CA HIS A 92 -32.09 -50.85 -6.68
C HIS A 92 -30.79 -51.30 -7.39
N SER A 93 -29.66 -51.05 -6.77
CA SER A 93 -28.32 -51.47 -7.23
C SER A 93 -27.38 -51.67 -6.04
N LEU A 94 -26.38 -52.54 -6.21
CA LEU A 94 -25.26 -52.68 -5.30
C LEU A 94 -24.38 -51.43 -5.44
N GLN A 95 -23.98 -50.83 -4.32
CA GLN A 95 -23.26 -49.55 -4.33
C GLN A 95 -22.08 -49.59 -3.38
N LEU A 96 -21.02 -48.82 -3.69
CA LEU A 96 -19.95 -48.49 -2.77
C LEU A 96 -20.42 -47.41 -1.80
N GLY A 97 -20.00 -47.51 -0.55
CA GLY A 97 -20.20 -46.50 0.49
C GLY A 97 -18.95 -46.35 1.35
N GLY A 98 -18.84 -45.22 2.04
CA GLY A 98 -17.68 -44.85 2.85
C GLY A 98 -17.15 -43.49 2.49
N SER A 99 -16.05 -43.09 3.08
CA SER A 99 -15.37 -41.84 2.83
C SER A 99 -13.91 -42.08 2.46
N GLY A 100 -13.41 -41.46 1.40
CA GLY A 100 -12.02 -41.61 0.98
C GLY A 100 -11.73 -41.16 -0.44
N THR A 101 -10.48 -41.32 -0.83
CA THR A 101 -9.92 -40.92 -2.14
C THR A 101 -9.42 -42.12 -2.96
N GLN A 102 -9.50 -43.33 -2.40
CA GLN A 102 -9.03 -44.57 -3.04
C GLN A 102 -10.08 -45.68 -2.88
N TYR A 103 -10.16 -46.61 -3.85
CA TYR A 103 -11.10 -47.73 -3.84
C TYR A 103 -11.07 -48.54 -2.53
N SER A 104 -9.90 -48.75 -1.96
CA SER A 104 -9.72 -49.52 -0.71
C SER A 104 -10.36 -48.88 0.53
N GLN A 105 -10.77 -47.63 0.46
CA GLN A 105 -11.43 -46.88 1.53
C GLN A 105 -12.96 -47.01 1.50
N PHE A 106 -13.48 -47.61 0.46
CA PHE A 106 -14.92 -47.85 0.28
C PHE A 106 -15.25 -49.31 0.43
N THR A 107 -16.48 -49.57 0.86
CA THR A 107 -17.01 -50.94 1.01
C THR A 107 -18.27 -51.08 0.19
N TRP A 108 -18.46 -52.29 -0.42
CA TRP A 108 -19.69 -52.63 -1.08
C TRP A 108 -20.82 -52.80 -0.07
N ARG A 109 -21.98 -52.29 -0.40
CA ARG A 109 -23.16 -52.26 0.46
C ARG A 109 -24.30 -53.00 -0.22
N ALA A 110 -25.24 -53.52 0.59
CA ALA A 110 -26.49 -54.12 0.08
C ALA A 110 -27.23 -53.18 -0.87
N ALA A 111 -28.04 -53.73 -1.75
CA ALA A 111 -28.78 -52.99 -2.75
C ALA A 111 -29.62 -51.87 -2.10
N ALA A 112 -29.49 -50.69 -2.68
CA ALA A 112 -30.23 -49.47 -2.36
C ALA A 112 -30.80 -48.84 -3.60
N ALA A 113 -31.65 -47.81 -3.47
CA ALA A 113 -32.18 -47.09 -4.63
C ALA A 113 -31.05 -46.71 -5.59
N SER A 114 -31.19 -47.01 -6.88
CA SER A 114 -30.13 -46.81 -7.87
C SER A 114 -29.73 -45.31 -7.99
N THR A 115 -28.45 -45.09 -8.04
CA THR A 115 -27.83 -43.79 -8.27
C THR A 115 -27.19 -43.69 -9.69
N PHE A 116 -27.64 -44.48 -10.62
CA PHE A 116 -27.09 -44.47 -12.00
C PHE A 116 -27.08 -43.07 -12.58
N GLY A 117 -25.92 -42.63 -13.04
CA GLY A 117 -25.70 -41.30 -13.58
C GLY A 117 -25.48 -40.20 -12.51
N THR A 118 -25.43 -40.54 -11.23
CA THR A 118 -25.14 -39.61 -10.11
C THR A 118 -24.17 -40.23 -9.11
N CYS A 119 -23.71 -39.46 -8.16
CA CYS A 119 -22.89 -39.97 -7.04
C CYS A 119 -23.68 -40.92 -6.14
N ASN A 120 -23.04 -41.96 -5.65
CA ASN A 120 -23.66 -42.82 -4.64
C ASN A 120 -23.90 -42.03 -3.35
N VAL A 121 -25.12 -42.08 -2.82
CA VAL A 121 -25.53 -41.29 -1.65
C VAL A 121 -24.69 -41.59 -0.41
N ALA A 122 -24.18 -42.80 -0.29
CA ALA A 122 -23.39 -43.24 0.85
C ALA A 122 -21.87 -43.12 0.66
N GLN A 123 -21.43 -42.50 -0.45
CA GLN A 123 -20.02 -42.26 -0.78
C GLN A 123 -19.66 -40.79 -0.59
N THR A 124 -18.62 -40.52 0.19
CA THR A 124 -18.08 -39.16 0.36
C THR A 124 -16.65 -39.13 -0.11
N PHE A 125 -16.35 -38.12 -0.91
CA PHE A 125 -15.01 -37.84 -1.43
C PHE A 125 -14.48 -36.58 -0.76
N PRO A 126 -13.66 -36.68 0.29
CA PRO A 126 -13.07 -35.49 0.93
C PRO A 126 -12.19 -34.77 -0.10
N VAL A 127 -12.32 -33.46 -0.13
CA VAL A 127 -11.39 -32.60 -0.86
C VAL A 127 -10.07 -32.62 -0.07
N PRO A 128 -8.92 -32.82 -0.72
CA PRO A 128 -7.64 -32.68 -0.04
C PRO A 128 -7.51 -31.26 0.53
N ASP A 129 -7.19 -31.17 1.81
CA ASP A 129 -6.76 -29.94 2.45
C ASP A 129 -5.36 -29.59 1.94
N LEU A 130 -5.23 -28.47 1.23
CA LEU A 130 -3.99 -28.02 0.62
C LEU A 130 -3.47 -26.80 1.37
N ALA A 131 -2.18 -26.74 1.56
CA ALA A 131 -1.56 -25.57 2.17
C ALA A 131 -1.81 -24.31 1.31
N PRO A 132 -2.08 -23.14 1.93
CA PRO A 132 -2.36 -21.91 1.23
C PRO A 132 -1.17 -21.44 0.39
N THR A 133 -1.46 -20.74 -0.71
CA THR A 133 -0.46 -20.15 -1.60
C THR A 133 -0.84 -18.71 -1.94
N VAL A 134 0.12 -17.85 -2.23
CA VAL A 134 -0.13 -16.51 -2.79
C VAL A 134 -0.50 -16.69 -4.27
N THR A 135 -1.65 -16.15 -4.68
CA THR A 135 -2.16 -16.23 -6.05
C THR A 135 -2.03 -14.93 -6.82
N ALA A 136 -1.99 -13.79 -6.12
CA ALA A 136 -1.79 -12.47 -6.74
C ALA A 136 -1.20 -11.47 -5.73
N THR A 137 -0.44 -10.52 -6.25
CA THR A 137 0.08 -9.37 -5.52
C THR A 137 -0.18 -8.09 -6.29
N SER A 138 -0.32 -6.99 -5.58
CA SER A 138 -0.26 -5.65 -6.13
C SER A 138 0.66 -4.80 -5.24
N PRO A 139 1.75 -4.24 -5.77
CA PRO A 139 2.22 -4.37 -7.15
C PRO A 139 2.48 -5.83 -7.56
N ALA A 140 2.39 -6.12 -8.88
CA ALA A 140 2.82 -7.42 -9.39
C ALA A 140 4.35 -7.55 -9.30
N ASP A 141 4.85 -8.77 -9.26
CA ASP A 141 6.30 -9.02 -9.28
C ASP A 141 6.96 -8.38 -10.50
N GLY A 142 8.06 -7.66 -10.27
CA GLY A 142 8.78 -6.90 -11.30
C GLY A 142 8.14 -5.58 -11.73
N SER A 143 7.08 -5.10 -11.05
CA SER A 143 6.47 -3.80 -11.35
C SER A 143 7.44 -2.65 -11.14
N GLY A 144 7.43 -1.67 -12.05
CA GLY A 144 8.19 -0.41 -11.92
C GLY A 144 7.29 0.80 -11.66
N SER A 145 7.90 1.89 -11.23
CA SER A 145 7.22 3.18 -11.00
C SER A 145 6.07 3.10 -10.00
N VAL A 146 6.22 2.28 -8.97
CA VAL A 146 5.24 2.17 -7.89
C VAL A 146 5.27 3.46 -7.06
N ALA A 147 4.11 4.05 -6.78
CA ALA A 147 4.02 5.28 -6.01
C ALA A 147 4.65 5.13 -4.62
N LEU A 148 5.25 6.20 -4.10
CA LEU A 148 6.01 6.15 -2.84
C LEU A 148 5.11 5.94 -1.62
N ASP A 149 3.83 6.25 -1.75
CA ASP A 149 2.76 6.10 -0.75
C ASP A 149 1.85 4.89 -1.02
N ALA A 150 2.24 4.00 -1.96
CA ALA A 150 1.37 2.91 -2.39
C ALA A 150 1.12 1.89 -1.27
N ASN A 151 -0.15 1.59 -1.04
CA ASN A 151 -0.55 0.39 -0.32
C ASN A 151 -0.38 -0.84 -1.22
N LEU A 152 0.13 -1.93 -0.65
CA LEU A 152 0.29 -3.19 -1.34
C LEU A 152 -0.90 -4.12 -1.04
N SER A 153 -1.13 -5.12 -1.87
CA SER A 153 -2.10 -6.17 -1.56
C SER A 153 -1.57 -7.56 -1.88
N ILE A 154 -2.00 -8.53 -1.07
CA ILE A 154 -1.64 -9.95 -1.23
C ILE A 154 -2.94 -10.76 -1.22
N THR A 155 -3.13 -11.60 -2.24
CA THR A 155 -4.28 -12.50 -2.38
C THR A 155 -3.82 -13.95 -2.25
N PHE A 156 -4.50 -14.71 -1.40
CA PHE A 156 -4.24 -16.13 -1.16
C PHE A 156 -5.22 -17.02 -1.90
N SER A 157 -4.85 -18.29 -2.10
CA SER A 157 -5.68 -19.33 -2.73
C SER A 157 -6.95 -19.66 -1.93
N GLU A 158 -6.94 -19.38 -0.65
CA GLU A 158 -7.95 -19.74 0.33
C GLU A 158 -7.93 -18.80 1.54
N PRO A 159 -8.95 -18.85 2.43
CA PRO A 159 -8.95 -18.07 3.66
C PRO A 159 -7.79 -18.43 4.59
N VAL A 160 -7.05 -17.41 5.06
CA VAL A 160 -5.88 -17.55 5.94
C VAL A 160 -5.94 -16.59 7.13
N THR A 161 -5.12 -16.88 8.14
CA THR A 161 -4.72 -15.93 9.18
C THR A 161 -3.27 -15.53 9.00
N LEU A 162 -2.97 -14.24 9.25
CA LEU A 162 -1.62 -13.71 9.28
C LEU A 162 -1.19 -13.46 10.73
N ALA A 163 -0.10 -14.10 11.17
CA ALA A 163 0.53 -13.78 12.45
C ALA A 163 1.39 -12.50 12.30
N SER A 164 1.71 -11.86 13.41
CA SER A 164 2.60 -10.68 13.42
C SER A 164 3.92 -10.96 12.69
N GLY A 165 4.32 -10.08 11.76
CA GLY A 165 5.51 -10.24 10.92
C GLY A 165 5.35 -11.31 9.83
N ALA A 166 4.13 -11.62 9.41
CA ALA A 166 3.87 -12.48 8.25
C ALA A 166 4.30 -11.83 6.94
N VAL A 167 4.34 -10.50 6.88
CA VAL A 167 4.80 -9.74 5.72
C VAL A 167 5.96 -8.86 6.15
N LEU A 168 7.05 -8.93 5.42
CA LEU A 168 8.24 -8.10 5.59
C LEU A 168 8.46 -7.30 4.31
N LEU A 169 8.81 -6.03 4.47
CA LEU A 169 9.13 -5.12 3.35
C LEU A 169 10.50 -4.50 3.61
N ALA A 170 11.36 -4.54 2.62
CA ALA A 170 12.66 -3.89 2.65
C ALA A 170 12.99 -3.28 1.29
N CYS A 171 13.57 -2.08 1.28
CA CYS A 171 14.00 -1.39 0.07
C CYS A 171 15.51 -1.12 0.13
N ASP A 172 16.21 -1.22 -1.00
CA ASP A 172 17.68 -1.13 -1.07
C ASP A 172 18.24 0.17 -0.47
N SER A 173 17.57 1.30 -0.72
CA SER A 173 18.03 2.61 -0.24
C SER A 173 17.46 3.01 1.13
N GLY A 174 16.44 2.32 1.66
CA GLY A 174 15.76 2.66 2.92
C GLY A 174 15.83 1.56 3.99
N GLY A 175 16.34 0.37 3.65
CA GLY A 175 16.35 -0.78 4.57
C GLY A 175 14.94 -1.33 4.84
N THR A 176 14.70 -1.81 6.06
CA THR A 176 13.40 -2.40 6.46
C THR A 176 12.34 -1.32 6.67
N VAL A 177 11.22 -1.46 6.00
CA VAL A 177 10.03 -0.60 6.14
C VAL A 177 9.01 -1.28 7.04
N ALA A 178 8.55 -0.59 8.07
CA ALA A 178 7.48 -1.09 8.93
C ALA A 178 6.17 -1.15 8.14
N VAL A 179 5.39 -2.22 8.31
CA VAL A 179 4.11 -2.41 7.63
C VAL A 179 2.99 -2.74 8.60
N ALA A 180 1.80 -2.24 8.34
CA ALA A 180 0.55 -2.69 8.95
C ALA A 180 -0.23 -3.56 7.96
N THR A 181 -0.89 -4.61 8.44
CA THR A 181 -1.73 -5.47 7.61
C THR A 181 -3.19 -5.36 8.04
N SER A 182 -4.10 -5.27 7.07
CA SER A 182 -5.55 -5.19 7.31
C SER A 182 -6.33 -5.99 6.24
N GLY A 183 -7.64 -6.19 6.45
CA GLY A 183 -8.48 -6.99 5.54
C GLY A 183 -8.49 -8.47 5.88
N GLY A 184 -8.59 -9.35 4.89
CA GLY A 184 -8.70 -10.81 5.01
C GLY A 184 -10.14 -11.31 4.77
N PRO A 185 -10.38 -12.63 4.82
CA PRO A 185 -9.39 -13.70 5.06
C PRO A 185 -8.62 -14.15 3.81
N THR A 186 -9.02 -13.77 2.59
CA THR A 186 -8.34 -14.16 1.35
C THR A 186 -7.49 -13.07 0.72
N GLN A 187 -7.79 -11.80 0.99
CA GLN A 187 -7.03 -10.65 0.50
C GLN A 187 -6.68 -9.71 1.65
N PHE A 188 -5.42 -9.35 1.74
CA PHE A 188 -4.91 -8.43 2.74
C PHE A 188 -4.30 -7.20 2.08
N THR A 189 -4.53 -6.04 2.69
CA THR A 189 -3.81 -4.81 2.41
C THR A 189 -2.59 -4.74 3.31
N VAL A 190 -1.44 -4.40 2.74
CA VAL A 190 -0.18 -4.15 3.44
C VAL A 190 0.12 -2.67 3.27
N ASP A 191 0.09 -1.94 4.37
CA ASP A 191 0.23 -0.48 4.45
C ASP A 191 1.62 -0.15 5.01
N PRO A 192 2.56 0.38 4.18
CA PRO A 192 3.84 0.89 4.65
C PRO A 192 3.61 2.08 5.60
N GLN A 193 4.23 2.05 6.77
CA GLN A 193 4.05 3.08 7.80
C GLN A 193 4.93 4.32 7.60
N SER A 194 5.63 4.40 6.46
CA SER A 194 6.37 5.55 5.97
C SER A 194 6.45 5.49 4.45
N SER A 195 6.59 6.65 3.80
CA SER A 195 6.81 6.69 2.35
C SER A 195 8.01 5.82 1.96
N LEU A 196 7.86 5.12 0.83
CA LEU A 196 8.91 4.29 0.26
C LEU A 196 10.01 5.19 -0.34
N PRO A 197 11.28 4.78 -0.28
CA PRO A 197 12.34 5.52 -0.94
C PRO A 197 12.14 5.50 -2.46
N GLY A 198 12.47 6.61 -3.13
CA GLY A 198 12.34 6.71 -4.59
C GLY A 198 13.44 5.94 -5.34
N LEU A 199 13.12 5.50 -6.57
CA LEU A 199 14.01 4.74 -7.47
C LEU A 199 14.70 3.57 -6.76
N SER A 200 14.00 2.92 -5.85
CA SER A 200 14.53 1.85 -5.01
C SER A 200 13.86 0.52 -5.35
N ASP A 201 14.63 -0.53 -5.43
CA ASP A 201 14.09 -1.89 -5.50
C ASP A 201 13.65 -2.31 -4.10
N CYS A 202 12.39 -2.69 -4.00
CA CYS A 202 11.76 -3.13 -2.76
C CYS A 202 11.39 -4.61 -2.85
N LEU A 203 11.79 -5.38 -1.86
CA LEU A 203 11.48 -6.80 -1.69
C LEU A 203 10.37 -6.96 -0.64
N VAL A 204 9.34 -7.70 -0.99
CA VAL A 204 8.30 -8.16 -0.06
C VAL A 204 8.45 -9.66 0.15
N ASP A 205 8.56 -10.07 1.40
CA ASP A 205 8.59 -11.47 1.81
C ASP A 205 7.33 -11.83 2.59
N VAL A 206 6.57 -12.81 2.09
CA VAL A 206 5.49 -13.47 2.83
C VAL A 206 6.05 -14.71 3.52
N VAL A 207 6.14 -14.66 4.84
CA VAL A 207 6.80 -15.68 5.66
C VAL A 207 5.85 -16.87 5.87
N ALA A 208 6.10 -17.97 5.21
CA ALA A 208 5.26 -19.17 5.17
C ALA A 208 4.79 -19.66 6.55
N SER A 209 5.69 -19.73 7.52
CA SER A 209 5.39 -20.22 8.88
C SER A 209 4.47 -19.28 9.69
N ARG A 210 4.13 -18.13 9.16
CA ARG A 210 3.27 -17.11 9.78
C ARG A 210 1.93 -16.91 9.05
N VAL A 211 1.67 -17.70 8.02
CA VAL A 211 0.42 -17.76 7.26
C VAL A 211 -0.19 -19.13 7.44
N THR A 212 -1.38 -19.21 8.00
CA THR A 212 -2.06 -20.48 8.28
C THR A 212 -3.48 -20.42 7.70
N ASP A 213 -3.93 -21.51 7.05
CA ASP A 213 -5.29 -21.64 6.55
C ASP A 213 -6.34 -21.66 7.67
N LEU A 214 -7.60 -21.53 7.28
CA LEU A 214 -8.75 -21.51 8.18
C LEU A 214 -9.68 -22.70 7.99
N ASP A 215 -9.33 -23.65 7.10
CA ASP A 215 -10.14 -24.84 6.87
C ASP A 215 -9.38 -26.12 7.29
N GLY A 216 -10.05 -27.27 7.25
CA GLY A 216 -9.48 -28.57 7.55
C GLY A 216 -8.70 -28.66 8.87
N THR A 217 -7.48 -29.14 8.79
CA THR A 217 -6.47 -29.07 9.87
C THR A 217 -5.54 -27.91 9.56
N PRO A 218 -5.52 -26.84 10.39
CA PRO A 218 -4.74 -25.65 10.06
C PRO A 218 -3.30 -25.94 9.67
N THR A 219 -2.91 -25.65 8.44
CA THR A 219 -1.58 -25.87 7.88
C THR A 219 -0.95 -24.54 7.45
N PRO A 220 0.37 -24.35 7.66
CA PRO A 220 1.05 -23.16 7.14
C PRO A 220 1.32 -23.29 5.62
N MET A 221 1.60 -22.15 4.97
CA MET A 221 2.14 -22.16 3.61
C MET A 221 3.36 -23.11 3.53
N ALA A 222 3.52 -23.77 2.37
CA ALA A 222 4.61 -24.74 2.19
C ALA A 222 6.00 -24.06 2.04
N ALA A 223 6.05 -22.83 1.53
CA ALA A 223 7.29 -22.05 1.33
C ALA A 223 6.99 -20.55 1.37
N ASN A 224 7.99 -19.75 1.70
CA ASN A 224 7.90 -18.30 1.58
C ASN A 224 7.56 -17.90 0.15
N HIS A 225 6.82 -16.79 0.01
CA HIS A 225 6.59 -16.17 -1.28
C HIS A 225 7.21 -14.78 -1.27
N SER A 226 8.04 -14.48 -2.27
CA SER A 226 8.72 -13.20 -2.38
C SER A 226 8.40 -12.57 -3.73
N PHE A 227 8.24 -11.25 -3.74
CA PHE A 227 8.12 -10.48 -4.97
C PHE A 227 8.85 -9.15 -4.82
N VAL A 228 9.26 -8.57 -5.95
CA VAL A 228 10.00 -7.32 -6.00
C VAL A 228 9.25 -6.28 -6.84
N PHE A 229 9.46 -5.02 -6.51
CA PHE A 229 9.01 -3.91 -7.33
C PHE A 229 9.98 -2.74 -7.21
N THR A 230 10.05 -1.90 -8.25
CA THR A 230 10.83 -0.66 -8.22
C THR A 230 9.89 0.52 -7.98
N THR A 231 10.22 1.38 -7.04
CA THR A 231 9.45 2.58 -6.73
C THR A 231 9.62 3.67 -7.82
N ALA A 232 8.65 4.57 -7.90
CA ALA A 232 8.73 5.75 -8.75
C ALA A 232 9.92 6.63 -8.37
N ALA A 233 10.36 7.47 -9.31
CA ALA A 233 11.29 8.54 -8.99
C ALA A 233 10.66 9.46 -7.93
N VAL A 234 11.49 9.96 -7.01
CA VAL A 234 11.06 11.11 -6.20
C VAL A 234 10.76 12.25 -7.17
N PRO A 235 9.57 12.86 -7.10
CA PRO A 235 9.30 14.04 -7.92
C PRO A 235 10.42 15.08 -7.79
N GLY A 236 10.93 15.54 -8.91
CA GLY A 236 11.97 16.57 -8.93
C GLY A 236 13.43 16.13 -8.90
N LEU A 237 13.76 14.83 -8.90
CA LEU A 237 15.16 14.38 -8.93
C LEU A 237 15.95 14.95 -10.11
N ASP A 238 15.36 15.04 -11.31
CA ASP A 238 15.98 15.67 -12.47
C ASP A 238 16.16 17.18 -12.29
N TYR A 239 15.33 17.81 -11.46
CA TYR A 239 15.39 19.24 -11.18
C TYR A 239 16.75 19.65 -10.59
N TYR A 240 17.36 18.80 -9.78
CA TYR A 240 18.63 19.06 -9.09
C TYR A 240 19.87 18.50 -9.81
N SER A 241 19.76 18.01 -11.04
CA SER A 241 20.86 17.34 -11.75
C SER A 241 22.10 18.22 -11.99
N GLY A 242 21.97 19.56 -11.91
CA GLY A 242 23.05 20.53 -12.07
C GLY A 242 23.66 21.05 -10.75
N VAL A 243 23.18 20.59 -9.60
CA VAL A 243 23.59 21.11 -8.29
C VAL A 243 25.00 20.63 -7.92
N ASN A 244 25.83 21.57 -7.45
CA ASN A 244 27.22 21.29 -7.05
C ASN A 244 27.33 21.10 -5.53
N THR A 245 27.47 19.85 -5.10
CA THR A 245 27.57 19.47 -3.69
C THR A 245 29.00 19.46 -3.14
N SER A 246 30.00 19.93 -3.89
CA SER A 246 31.43 19.82 -3.52
C SER A 246 31.85 20.64 -2.29
N SER A 247 31.07 21.63 -1.89
CA SER A 247 31.26 22.43 -0.66
C SER A 247 29.96 23.17 -0.29
N ALA A 248 29.89 23.67 0.94
CA ALA A 248 28.76 24.47 1.41
C ALA A 248 28.47 25.70 0.52
N SER A 249 29.51 26.44 0.13
CA SER A 249 29.36 27.60 -0.73
C SER A 249 28.97 27.23 -2.16
N ALA A 250 29.52 26.14 -2.71
CA ALA A 250 29.15 25.66 -4.03
C ALA A 250 27.72 25.16 -4.08
N LEU A 251 27.31 24.42 -3.05
CA LEU A 251 25.93 23.95 -2.91
C LEU A 251 24.95 25.14 -2.80
N ARG A 252 25.19 26.08 -1.89
CA ARG A 252 24.36 27.25 -1.70
C ARG A 252 24.20 28.06 -3.00
N SER A 253 25.32 28.38 -3.68
CA SER A 253 25.28 29.14 -4.91
C SER A 253 24.59 28.41 -6.06
N SER A 254 24.76 27.08 -6.18
CA SER A 254 24.09 26.33 -7.23
C SER A 254 22.59 26.14 -6.94
N LEU A 255 22.19 26.01 -5.67
CA LEU A 255 20.80 26.01 -5.26
C LEU A 255 20.14 27.36 -5.54
N HIS A 256 20.77 28.47 -5.12
CA HIS A 256 20.25 29.80 -5.43
C HIS A 256 20.01 29.96 -6.94
N ALA A 257 21.02 29.67 -7.77
CA ALA A 257 20.89 29.78 -9.22
C ALA A 257 19.80 28.86 -9.83
N LEU A 258 19.47 27.75 -9.18
CA LEU A 258 18.45 26.82 -9.64
C LEU A 258 17.03 27.26 -9.26
N ILE A 259 16.86 27.79 -8.05
CA ILE A 259 15.54 28.15 -7.51
C ILE A 259 15.19 29.62 -7.68
N ASP A 260 16.13 30.41 -8.21
CA ASP A 260 15.94 31.82 -8.59
C ASP A 260 14.85 31.95 -9.65
N ASP A 261 14.61 33.05 -10.25
CA ASP A 261 13.78 33.23 -11.45
C ASP A 261 12.43 32.50 -11.54
N HIS A 262 11.81 32.16 -10.42
CA HIS A 262 10.51 31.45 -10.40
C HIS A 262 9.38 32.32 -10.98
N GLN A 263 8.32 31.67 -11.49
CA GLN A 263 7.14 32.38 -11.97
C GLN A 263 6.36 33.00 -10.81
N ARG A 264 6.20 34.33 -10.84
CA ARG A 264 5.38 35.07 -9.87
C ARG A 264 3.90 35.00 -10.23
N PHE A 265 3.04 34.69 -9.26
CA PHE A 265 1.60 34.87 -9.36
C PHE A 265 1.14 36.10 -8.56
N PRO A 266 0.03 36.75 -8.97
CA PRO A 266 -0.55 37.85 -8.20
C PRO A 266 -0.95 37.43 -6.78
N TYR A 267 -0.85 38.35 -5.84
CA TYR A 267 -1.38 38.07 -4.49
C TYR A 267 -2.90 37.87 -4.51
N THR A 268 -3.63 38.70 -5.24
CA THR A 268 -5.09 38.56 -5.47
C THR A 268 -5.43 38.97 -6.90
N SER A 269 -6.17 38.13 -7.61
CA SER A 269 -6.55 38.32 -9.00
C SER A 269 -7.90 37.63 -9.29
N THR A 270 -8.45 37.85 -10.47
CA THR A 270 -9.58 37.09 -11.02
C THR A 270 -9.12 35.91 -11.91
N ALA A 271 -7.82 35.85 -12.22
CA ALA A 271 -7.15 34.69 -12.80
C ALA A 271 -6.41 33.95 -11.69
N THR A 272 -5.64 32.92 -12.03
CA THR A 272 -4.85 32.18 -11.04
C THR A 272 -4.02 33.12 -10.18
N ASP A 273 -4.18 33.01 -8.88
CA ASP A 273 -3.46 33.80 -7.87
C ASP A 273 -2.99 32.92 -6.70
N THR A 274 -2.46 33.54 -5.65
CA THR A 274 -1.93 32.77 -4.52
C THR A 274 -3.02 32.06 -3.68
N TRP A 275 -4.30 32.43 -3.82
CA TRP A 275 -5.38 31.65 -3.19
C TRP A 275 -5.54 30.29 -3.85
N ASP A 276 -5.62 30.28 -5.20
CA ASP A 276 -5.78 29.04 -5.96
C ASP A 276 -4.63 28.06 -5.69
N ILE A 277 -3.39 28.61 -5.69
CA ILE A 277 -2.19 27.81 -5.46
C ILE A 277 -2.17 27.24 -4.04
N LEU A 278 -2.45 28.06 -3.03
CA LEU A 278 -2.40 27.64 -1.64
C LEU A 278 -3.57 26.70 -1.25
N GLU A 279 -4.76 26.89 -1.82
CA GLU A 279 -5.88 25.95 -1.60
C GLU A 279 -5.61 24.56 -2.22
N TYR A 280 -4.71 24.48 -3.20
CA TYR A 280 -4.23 23.23 -3.73
C TYR A 280 -3.02 22.70 -2.93
N ALA A 281 -2.06 23.55 -2.59
CA ALA A 281 -0.85 23.16 -1.86
C ALA A 281 -1.10 22.78 -0.40
N ASP A 282 -2.03 23.47 0.28
CA ASP A 282 -2.40 23.19 1.67
C ASP A 282 -3.68 22.34 1.79
N GLU A 283 -3.99 21.54 0.76
CA GLU A 283 -5.16 20.64 0.74
C GLU A 283 -5.15 19.68 1.93
N ASP A 284 -6.33 19.42 2.48
CA ASP A 284 -6.52 18.40 3.52
C ASP A 284 -6.40 17.02 2.89
N PRO A 285 -5.38 16.20 3.23
CA PRO A 285 -5.17 14.91 2.59
C PRO A 285 -6.32 13.92 2.81
N THR A 286 -7.15 14.16 3.82
CA THR A 286 -8.33 13.32 4.09
C THR A 286 -9.60 13.83 3.40
N ASN A 287 -9.59 15.08 2.89
CA ASN A 287 -10.73 15.70 2.23
C ASN A 287 -10.33 16.76 1.19
N PRO A 288 -10.16 16.39 -0.09
CA PRO A 288 -9.67 17.29 -1.16
C PRO A 288 -10.51 18.55 -1.42
N GLY A 289 -11.74 18.64 -0.90
CA GLY A 289 -12.57 19.85 -0.93
C GLY A 289 -12.24 20.89 0.15
N ARG A 290 -11.23 20.62 0.96
CA ARG A 290 -10.87 21.40 2.15
C ARG A 290 -9.37 21.68 2.18
N ILE A 291 -8.99 22.64 3.02
CA ILE A 291 -7.58 22.92 3.34
C ILE A 291 -7.30 22.53 4.80
N LEU A 292 -6.04 22.24 5.08
CA LEU A 292 -5.55 22.02 6.43
C LEU A 292 -4.61 23.16 6.83
N ASP A 293 -5.04 23.96 7.80
CA ASP A 293 -4.33 25.15 8.22
C ASP A 293 -3.04 24.82 9.00
N VAL A 294 -2.01 25.67 8.83
CA VAL A 294 -0.65 25.44 9.34
C VAL A 294 -0.54 25.48 10.86
N TYR A 295 -1.28 26.36 11.55
CA TYR A 295 -1.09 26.56 12.99
C TYR A 295 -2.11 25.84 13.86
N ARG A 296 -3.36 25.82 13.48
CA ARG A 296 -4.42 25.23 14.28
C ARG A 296 -4.64 23.76 14.01
N ASN A 297 -4.14 23.23 12.90
CA ASN A 297 -4.43 21.90 12.36
C ASN A 297 -5.94 21.69 12.08
N ALA A 298 -6.65 22.77 11.75
CA ALA A 298 -8.07 22.74 11.45
C ALA A 298 -8.32 22.61 9.96
N SER A 299 -9.32 21.80 9.62
CA SER A 299 -9.77 21.62 8.25
C SER A 299 -10.88 22.63 7.93
N TYR A 300 -10.71 23.40 6.84
CA TYR A 300 -11.67 24.42 6.36
C TYR A 300 -12.10 24.15 4.94
N GLN A 301 -13.33 24.53 4.59
CA GLN A 301 -13.78 24.44 3.20
C GLN A 301 -12.93 25.37 2.32
N LYS A 302 -12.65 24.98 1.09
CA LYS A 302 -12.04 25.86 0.08
C LYS A 302 -13.05 26.92 -0.37
N TYR A 303 -12.61 28.18 -0.40
CA TYR A 303 -13.47 29.32 -0.78
C TYR A 303 -13.08 29.94 -2.13
N GLY A 304 -11.89 29.61 -2.68
CA GLY A 304 -11.34 30.16 -3.92
C GLY A 304 -10.98 31.64 -3.84
N ALA A 305 -11.04 32.25 -2.67
CA ALA A 305 -10.80 33.68 -2.45
C ALA A 305 -10.68 34.02 -0.96
N GLY A 306 -10.48 35.30 -0.65
CA GLY A 306 -10.48 35.79 0.73
C GLY A 306 -11.77 35.48 1.48
N ASN A 307 -11.67 35.04 2.72
CA ASN A 307 -12.76 34.66 3.59
C ASN A 307 -12.48 35.11 5.04
N THR A 308 -13.36 34.78 6.00
CA THR A 308 -13.24 35.18 7.39
C THR A 308 -12.61 34.10 8.29
N GLU A 309 -12.48 32.87 7.80
CA GLU A 309 -12.01 31.73 8.58
C GLU A 309 -10.51 31.61 8.55
N TYR A 310 -9.93 31.66 7.36
CA TYR A 310 -8.48 31.60 7.17
C TYR A 310 -7.99 32.70 6.22
N ASN A 311 -6.71 32.99 6.30
CA ASN A 311 -6.02 33.92 5.43
C ASN A 311 -4.62 33.40 5.07
N ARG A 312 -3.88 34.16 4.25
CA ARG A 312 -2.52 33.80 3.82
C ARG A 312 -1.51 34.29 4.84
N GLU A 313 -0.86 33.34 5.48
CA GLU A 313 0.23 33.58 6.41
C GLU A 313 1.55 33.76 5.68
N HIS A 314 2.22 34.86 5.90
CA HIS A 314 3.61 35.05 5.52
C HIS A 314 4.51 34.50 6.64
N THR A 315 5.05 33.27 6.49
CA THR A 315 5.97 32.72 7.50
C THR A 315 7.21 33.56 7.68
N TRP A 316 7.76 34.12 6.61
CA TRP A 316 8.62 35.30 6.68
C TRP A 316 7.73 36.55 6.62
N PRO A 317 7.51 37.28 7.73
CA PRO A 317 6.56 38.40 7.70
C PRO A 317 6.97 39.46 6.70
N LYS A 318 6.04 39.88 5.88
CA LYS A 318 6.28 40.90 4.85
C LYS A 318 6.87 42.21 5.39
N SER A 319 6.61 42.53 6.66
CA SER A 319 7.22 43.69 7.32
C SER A 319 8.71 43.56 7.54
N TYR A 320 9.30 42.41 7.28
CA TYR A 320 10.76 42.23 7.28
C TYR A 320 11.28 42.13 5.86
N GLY A 321 11.26 43.28 5.13
CA GLY A 321 11.97 43.45 3.91
C GLY A 321 11.15 43.62 2.62
N PHE A 322 9.85 43.23 2.56
CA PHE A 322 9.06 43.24 1.33
C PHE A 322 7.59 43.64 1.56
N THR A 323 7.35 44.83 2.05
CA THR A 323 6.07 45.27 2.63
C THR A 323 4.92 45.49 1.65
N ASN A 324 5.16 45.63 0.35
CA ASN A 324 4.12 45.92 -0.64
C ASN A 324 3.97 44.79 -1.67
N ASP A 325 2.76 44.69 -2.25
CA ASP A 325 2.43 43.74 -3.33
C ASP A 325 2.69 44.36 -4.71
N GLY A 326 3.91 44.82 -4.94
CA GLY A 326 4.32 45.31 -6.28
C GLY A 326 4.63 44.16 -7.22
N SER A 327 4.40 44.36 -8.53
CA SER A 327 4.62 43.31 -9.56
C SER A 327 6.07 42.79 -9.64
N GLY A 328 7.04 43.59 -9.16
CA GLY A 328 8.44 43.17 -9.02
C GLY A 328 8.81 42.64 -7.62
N ASN A 329 7.88 42.55 -6.70
CA ASN A 329 8.16 42.08 -5.34
C ASN A 329 7.89 40.56 -5.22
N TYR A 330 8.84 39.76 -5.68
CA TYR A 330 8.73 38.32 -5.75
C TYR A 330 8.50 37.65 -4.35
N PRO A 331 9.25 38.02 -3.31
CA PRO A 331 9.06 37.37 -1.98
C PRO A 331 7.67 37.57 -1.39
N TYR A 332 6.93 38.64 -1.81
CA TYR A 332 5.58 38.88 -1.25
C TYR A 332 4.57 37.80 -1.64
N THR A 333 4.74 37.13 -2.78
CA THR A 333 3.80 36.16 -3.31
C THR A 333 4.38 34.77 -3.47
N ASP A 334 5.56 34.52 -2.93
CA ASP A 334 6.22 33.23 -3.00
C ASP A 334 5.44 32.19 -2.16
N THR A 335 4.88 31.21 -2.85
CA THR A 335 4.01 30.22 -2.21
C THR A 335 4.76 29.10 -1.48
N HIS A 336 6.12 29.02 -1.59
CA HIS A 336 6.92 28.20 -0.70
C HIS A 336 6.94 28.68 0.75
N MET A 337 6.76 30.00 0.98
CA MET A 337 6.70 30.57 2.34
C MET A 337 5.31 31.05 2.76
N LEU A 338 4.36 31.19 1.81
CA LEU A 338 2.97 31.46 2.14
C LEU A 338 2.25 30.17 2.53
N PHE A 339 1.47 30.22 3.59
CA PHE A 339 0.60 29.11 4.03
C PHE A 339 -0.81 29.63 4.30
N LEU A 340 -1.80 28.74 4.20
CA LEU A 340 -3.13 29.04 4.74
C LEU A 340 -3.15 28.85 6.24
N SER A 341 -3.66 29.83 6.97
CA SER A 341 -3.72 29.83 8.41
C SER A 341 -5.05 30.37 8.91
N ASP A 342 -5.60 29.74 9.96
CA ASP A 342 -6.71 30.31 10.74
C ASP A 342 -6.44 31.79 11.04
N SER A 343 -7.42 32.66 10.73
CA SER A 343 -7.27 34.12 10.81
C SER A 343 -6.91 34.60 12.21
N ALA A 344 -7.42 33.95 13.26
CA ALA A 344 -7.11 34.31 14.65
C ALA A 344 -5.72 33.84 15.07
N TYR A 345 -5.25 32.70 14.52
CA TYR A 345 -3.89 32.19 14.79
C TYR A 345 -2.86 33.04 14.07
N ASN A 346 -3.07 33.36 12.80
CA ASN A 346 -2.23 34.31 12.07
C ASN A 346 -2.13 35.66 12.80
N SER A 347 -3.26 36.21 13.25
CA SER A 347 -3.28 37.43 14.04
C SER A 347 -2.50 37.34 15.38
N SER A 348 -2.52 36.18 16.01
CA SER A 348 -1.76 35.94 17.26
C SER A 348 -0.27 35.81 17.03
N ARG A 349 0.11 35.13 15.90
CA ARG A 349 1.51 35.07 15.48
C ARG A 349 2.00 36.45 15.12
N ASN A 350 1.22 37.24 14.40
CA ASN A 350 1.58 38.58 13.96
C ASN A 350 2.95 38.55 13.20
N ASN A 351 3.90 39.39 13.60
CA ASN A 351 5.25 39.46 13.00
C ASN A 351 6.32 38.82 13.90
N LYS A 352 5.94 37.98 14.86
CA LYS A 352 6.92 37.37 15.77
C LYS A 352 7.87 36.45 15.02
N PRO A 353 9.19 36.57 15.21
CA PRO A 353 10.14 35.60 14.76
C PRO A 353 9.87 34.21 15.38
N TYR A 354 10.36 33.17 14.74
CA TYR A 354 10.22 31.81 15.23
C TYR A 354 11.38 31.44 16.16
N ALA A 355 11.02 30.96 17.32
CA ALA A 355 11.93 30.36 18.28
C ALA A 355 11.12 29.55 19.30
N ASP A 356 11.78 28.69 20.08
CA ASP A 356 11.12 28.07 21.22
C ASP A 356 10.71 29.15 22.25
N CYS A 357 9.53 28.98 22.79
CA CYS A 357 9.07 29.82 23.88
C CYS A 357 9.80 29.43 25.16
N LEU A 358 10.43 30.40 25.83
CA LEU A 358 11.29 30.13 26.97
C LEU A 358 10.63 30.48 28.33
N SER A 359 9.72 31.45 28.34
CA SER A 359 9.07 31.89 29.59
C SER A 359 7.77 32.63 29.32
N ASN A 360 6.83 32.54 30.27
CA ASN A 360 5.49 33.15 30.13
C ASN A 360 4.76 32.75 28.85
N CYS A 361 4.92 31.51 28.47
CA CYS A 361 4.39 30.95 27.21
C CYS A 361 2.87 30.88 27.27
N VAL A 362 2.23 31.48 26.29
CA VAL A 362 0.78 31.43 26.07
C VAL A 362 0.46 30.41 25.01
N GLU A 363 -0.46 29.51 25.32
CA GLU A 363 -0.89 28.47 24.38
C GLU A 363 -1.80 29.00 23.28
N ARG A 364 -1.60 28.47 22.05
CA ARG A 364 -2.57 28.44 20.98
C ARG A 364 -2.73 26.98 20.58
N ALA A 365 -3.80 26.35 21.12
CA ALA A 365 -4.02 24.92 21.01
C ALA A 365 -4.32 24.51 19.55
N THR A 366 -3.76 23.37 19.12
CA THR A 366 -4.16 22.70 17.89
C THR A 366 -5.43 21.87 18.09
N VAL A 367 -6.19 21.63 17.04
CA VAL A 367 -7.24 20.61 17.03
C VAL A 367 -6.66 19.27 16.62
N ALA A 368 -7.23 18.19 17.12
CA ALA A 368 -6.88 16.86 16.66
C ALA A 368 -7.48 16.62 15.26
N ASN A 369 -6.65 16.30 14.29
CA ASN A 369 -7.06 15.98 12.92
C ASN A 369 -6.08 15.00 12.31
N ALA A 370 -6.59 13.97 11.63
CA ALA A 370 -5.81 12.91 10.98
C ALA A 370 -4.73 12.27 11.89
N GLY A 371 -5.01 12.15 13.18
CA GLY A 371 -4.08 11.57 14.16
C GLY A 371 -3.03 12.53 14.71
N ALA A 372 -2.94 13.77 14.22
CA ALA A 372 -1.99 14.79 14.63
C ALA A 372 -2.67 15.93 15.41
N GLY A 373 -1.88 16.76 16.11
CA GLY A 373 -2.36 17.89 16.90
C GLY A 373 -3.05 17.49 18.21
N GLY A 374 -4.08 18.25 18.61
CA GLY A 374 -4.81 18.01 19.86
C GLY A 374 -4.04 18.50 21.07
N GLY A 375 -3.82 19.84 21.15
CA GLY A 375 -3.11 20.49 22.26
C GLY A 375 -3.68 20.14 23.63
N SER A 376 -2.79 19.94 24.60
CA SER A 376 -3.11 19.44 25.94
C SER A 376 -3.09 20.49 27.03
N GLY A 377 -2.75 21.75 26.72
CA GLY A 377 -2.51 22.81 27.72
C GLY A 377 -1.22 22.64 28.51
N VAL A 378 -0.39 21.68 28.15
CA VAL A 378 0.89 21.38 28.85
C VAL A 378 2.05 21.68 27.90
N PHE A 379 2.88 22.64 28.29
CA PHE A 379 4.08 23.02 27.55
C PHE A 379 5.16 21.88 27.61
N PRO A 380 5.83 21.54 26.52
CA PRO A 380 5.69 22.07 25.16
C PRO A 380 4.51 21.51 24.36
N GLY A 381 3.97 20.34 24.64
CA GLY A 381 2.81 19.69 24.05
C GLY A 381 2.59 19.89 22.53
N ASN A 382 1.50 19.33 22.03
CA ASN A 382 1.11 19.48 20.60
C ASN A 382 0.32 20.77 20.37
N SER A 383 0.87 21.92 20.78
CA SER A 383 0.27 23.24 20.62
C SER A 383 1.31 24.23 20.15
N ASN A 384 0.84 25.34 19.53
CA ASN A 384 1.71 26.50 19.36
C ASN A 384 1.83 27.24 20.70
N TRP A 385 3.00 27.80 20.92
CA TRP A 385 3.28 28.60 22.10
C TRP A 385 3.91 29.94 21.72
N TYR A 386 3.59 30.99 22.41
CA TYR A 386 4.19 32.29 22.13
C TYR A 386 4.36 33.11 23.38
N ASP A 387 5.31 34.01 23.33
CA ASP A 387 5.50 35.08 24.28
C ASP A 387 5.36 36.46 23.61
N THR A 388 5.86 37.51 24.20
CA THR A 388 5.84 38.86 23.62
C THR A 388 6.71 39.02 22.38
N THR A 389 7.71 38.14 22.20
CA THR A 389 8.77 38.28 21.19
C THR A 389 8.68 37.18 20.10
N TYR A 390 8.50 35.93 20.51
CA TYR A 390 8.64 34.76 19.65
C TYR A 390 7.36 33.96 19.52
N TRP A 391 7.30 33.20 18.42
CA TRP A 391 6.28 32.19 18.17
C TRP A 391 6.95 30.84 18.02
N GLN A 392 6.54 29.87 18.82
CA GLN A 392 6.87 28.46 18.69
C GLN A 392 5.72 27.74 18.00
N THR A 393 5.97 27.19 16.83
CA THR A 393 5.01 26.36 16.10
C THR A 393 4.89 24.99 16.78
N TRP A 394 3.73 24.37 16.68
CA TRP A 394 3.48 23.03 17.21
C TRP A 394 4.32 21.96 16.49
N GLY A 395 4.48 20.77 17.14
CA GLY A 395 5.45 19.74 16.78
C GLY A 395 5.55 19.44 15.30
N ASP A 396 4.45 18.96 14.71
CA ASP A 396 4.41 18.46 13.33
C ASP A 396 4.33 19.58 12.25
N ARG A 397 4.66 20.82 12.59
CA ARG A 397 4.78 21.95 11.66
C ARG A 397 6.02 22.81 11.93
N LYS A 398 6.85 22.39 12.89
CA LYS A 398 8.14 23.04 13.13
C LYS A 398 9.05 22.96 11.92
N GLY A 399 9.16 21.76 11.34
CA GLY A 399 9.95 21.49 10.15
C GLY A 399 9.46 22.23 8.92
N ASP A 400 8.15 22.21 8.66
CA ASP A 400 7.51 22.91 7.53
C ASP A 400 7.92 24.40 7.53
N VAL A 401 7.73 25.07 8.67
CA VAL A 401 8.05 26.48 8.82
C VAL A 401 9.56 26.74 8.71
N ALA A 402 10.37 25.86 9.34
CA ALA A 402 11.82 26.00 9.28
C ALA A 402 12.32 25.89 7.83
N ARG A 403 11.91 24.87 7.08
CA ARG A 403 12.30 24.67 5.69
C ARG A 403 11.80 25.78 4.75
N ALA A 404 10.63 26.37 5.04
CA ALA A 404 10.15 27.53 4.33
C ALA A 404 11.06 28.76 4.54
N LEU A 405 11.53 29.00 5.74
CA LEU A 405 12.44 30.13 6.01
C LEU A 405 13.87 29.87 5.50
N LEU A 406 14.37 28.64 5.64
CA LEU A 406 15.66 28.24 5.07
C LEU A 406 15.67 28.39 3.54
N TYR A 407 14.58 28.07 2.88
CA TYR A 407 14.38 28.33 1.46
C TYR A 407 14.46 29.83 1.14
N MET A 408 13.77 30.68 1.89
CA MET A 408 13.77 32.14 1.67
C MET A 408 15.17 32.76 1.75
N ASP A 409 15.99 32.27 2.67
CA ASP A 409 17.38 32.71 2.86
C ASP A 409 18.26 32.37 1.65
N VAL A 410 18.05 31.22 1.01
CA VAL A 410 18.81 30.81 -0.18
C VAL A 410 18.20 31.38 -1.47
N ARG A 411 16.86 31.44 -1.55
CA ARG A 411 16.18 31.96 -2.74
C ARG A 411 16.46 33.46 -2.97
N TYR A 412 16.52 34.22 -1.91
CA TYR A 412 16.65 35.69 -1.97
C TYR A 412 18.00 36.15 -1.41
N GLU A 413 19.04 36.06 -2.23
CA GLU A 413 20.40 36.51 -1.92
C GLU A 413 20.71 37.94 -2.47
N GLY A 414 19.69 38.72 -2.82
CA GLY A 414 19.82 40.02 -3.48
C GLY A 414 19.95 39.88 -4.99
N GLY A 415 20.37 40.94 -5.64
CA GLY A 415 20.53 40.95 -7.11
C GLY A 415 19.26 41.33 -7.85
N THR A 416 19.00 40.67 -8.96
CA THR A 416 17.84 40.94 -9.84
C THR A 416 17.35 39.65 -10.44
N HIS A 417 16.04 39.50 -10.52
CA HIS A 417 15.38 38.40 -11.19
C HIS A 417 15.79 38.33 -12.66
N GLY A 418 16.33 37.19 -13.11
CA GLY A 418 16.98 37.08 -14.43
C GLY A 418 16.05 37.24 -15.62
N VAL A 419 14.76 36.93 -15.47
CA VAL A 419 13.77 37.07 -16.55
C VAL A 419 13.19 38.47 -16.61
N THR A 420 12.88 39.09 -15.46
CA THR A 420 12.15 40.38 -15.42
C THR A 420 13.04 41.58 -15.12
N GLY A 421 14.25 41.37 -14.58
CA GLY A 421 15.15 42.43 -14.12
C GLY A 421 14.68 43.15 -12.86
N ALA A 422 13.66 42.62 -12.16
CA ALA A 422 13.20 43.19 -10.90
C ALA A 422 14.27 43.02 -9.81
N ALA A 423 14.53 44.09 -9.04
CA ALA A 423 15.45 43.99 -7.89
C ALA A 423 14.89 43.11 -6.80
N GLU A 424 15.70 42.19 -6.26
CA GLU A 424 15.34 41.29 -5.20
C GLU A 424 16.09 41.62 -3.89
N PRO A 425 15.47 41.48 -2.72
CA PRO A 425 16.12 41.68 -1.44
C PRO A 425 17.09 40.53 -1.12
N ASN A 426 18.08 40.83 -0.27
CA ASN A 426 18.86 39.80 0.43
C ASN A 426 18.19 39.53 1.76
N LEU A 427 17.59 38.32 1.91
CA LEU A 427 16.90 37.86 3.11
C LEU A 427 17.81 36.91 3.90
N ILE A 428 18.16 37.27 5.11
CA ILE A 428 19.20 36.57 5.89
C ILE A 428 18.61 36.05 7.20
N LEU A 429 18.77 34.77 7.48
CA LEU A 429 18.47 34.18 8.78
C LEU A 429 19.59 34.48 9.79
N THR A 430 19.20 34.86 11.00
CA THR A 430 20.15 35.28 12.04
C THR A 430 19.71 34.82 13.45
N ASP A 431 20.71 34.66 14.31
CA ASP A 431 20.48 34.47 15.75
C ASP A 431 20.60 35.80 16.56
N ASP A 432 20.98 36.89 15.91
CA ASP A 432 21.04 38.19 16.54
C ASP A 432 19.67 38.91 16.51
N PRO A 433 18.95 39.00 17.63
CA PRO A 433 17.63 39.63 17.67
C PRO A 433 17.69 41.14 17.40
N GLY A 434 18.87 41.77 17.53
CA GLY A 434 19.06 43.19 17.23
C GLY A 434 18.99 43.54 15.76
N LEU A 435 19.23 42.55 14.88
CA LEU A 435 19.10 42.71 13.45
C LEU A 435 17.67 42.47 12.92
N ILE A 436 16.84 41.75 13.69
CA ILE A 436 15.46 41.44 13.29
C ILE A 436 14.56 42.62 13.54
N GLN A 437 14.40 43.51 12.55
CA GLN A 437 13.65 44.75 12.69
C GLN A 437 12.64 44.92 11.56
N ALA A 438 11.38 45.19 11.93
CA ALA A 438 10.33 45.45 10.96
C ALA A 438 10.56 46.75 10.21
N SER A 439 10.23 46.77 8.94
CA SER A 439 10.30 47.93 8.07
C SER A 439 8.90 48.28 7.54
N SER A 440 8.69 49.57 7.26
CA SER A 440 7.49 50.03 6.54
C SER A 440 7.68 50.08 5.00
N ASN A 441 8.88 49.81 4.53
CA ASN A 441 9.25 49.83 3.11
C ASN A 441 9.97 48.54 2.72
N ASN A 442 10.08 48.26 1.42
CA ASN A 442 10.95 47.23 0.91
C ASN A 442 12.41 47.59 1.21
N LEU A 443 13.19 46.60 1.61
CA LEU A 443 14.61 46.75 1.95
C LEU A 443 15.46 45.92 0.99
N ASN A 444 16.71 46.41 0.76
CA ASN A 444 17.69 45.61 0.03
C ASN A 444 18.23 44.42 0.87
N VAL A 445 18.27 44.59 2.19
CA VAL A 445 18.69 43.54 3.12
C VAL A 445 17.72 43.52 4.29
N ALA A 446 17.25 42.35 4.66
CA ALA A 446 16.38 42.13 5.81
C ALA A 446 16.73 40.84 6.54
N TYR A 447 16.43 40.81 7.83
CA TYR A 447 16.77 39.70 8.72
C TYR A 447 15.53 39.09 9.36
N MET A 448 15.59 37.78 9.57
CA MET A 448 14.57 36.99 10.27
C MET A 448 15.27 35.89 11.11
N GLY A 449 14.58 35.25 11.98
CA GLY A 449 15.20 34.21 12.78
C GLY A 449 14.20 33.44 13.65
N ARG A 450 14.74 32.66 14.53
CA ARG A 450 16.18 32.45 14.88
C ARG A 450 16.72 31.24 14.10
N LEU A 451 17.86 31.39 13.51
CA LEU A 451 18.49 30.34 12.69
C LEU A 451 18.73 29.06 13.51
N ALA A 452 19.30 29.16 14.71
CA ALA A 452 19.59 28.00 15.54
C ALA A 452 18.32 27.23 15.94
N ASP A 453 17.21 27.92 16.21
CA ASP A 453 15.92 27.28 16.49
C ASP A 453 15.36 26.60 15.24
N LEU A 454 15.42 27.25 14.08
CA LEU A 454 14.95 26.67 12.81
C LEU A 454 15.75 25.42 12.40
N LEU A 455 17.06 25.41 12.59
CA LEU A 455 17.89 24.23 12.31
C LEU A 455 17.55 23.05 13.26
N ARG A 456 17.26 23.34 14.52
CA ARG A 456 16.80 22.31 15.46
C ARG A 456 15.40 21.79 15.07
N TRP A 457 14.46 22.67 14.73
CA TRP A 457 13.11 22.32 14.31
C TRP A 457 13.10 21.48 13.04
N HIS A 458 13.96 21.79 12.07
CA HIS A 458 14.16 20.97 10.89
C HIS A 458 14.54 19.51 11.24
N ALA A 459 15.39 19.33 12.28
CA ALA A 459 15.79 17.99 12.73
C ALA A 459 14.74 17.30 13.63
N GLU A 460 13.97 18.08 14.41
CA GLU A 460 12.91 17.56 15.29
C GLU A 460 11.66 17.11 14.52
N ASP A 461 11.38 17.74 13.38
CA ASP A 461 10.21 17.50 12.53
C ASP A 461 10.71 17.23 11.09
N PRO A 462 11.03 15.96 10.78
CA PRO A 462 11.47 15.56 9.44
C PRO A 462 10.38 15.81 8.38
N VAL A 463 10.80 15.86 7.11
CA VAL A 463 9.88 16.04 5.98
C VAL A 463 8.80 14.95 6.01
N ASP A 464 7.55 15.38 5.94
CA ASP A 464 6.38 14.52 5.84
C ASP A 464 5.79 14.52 4.42
N GLU A 465 4.84 13.62 4.17
CA GLU A 465 4.15 13.50 2.89
C GLU A 465 3.43 14.79 2.49
N LYS A 466 2.83 15.50 3.45
CA LYS A 466 2.14 16.75 3.19
C LYS A 466 3.08 17.82 2.64
N GLU A 467 4.31 17.90 3.16
CA GLU A 467 5.33 18.81 2.61
C GLU A 467 5.78 18.42 1.20
N ILE A 468 5.95 17.12 0.93
CA ILE A 468 6.30 16.61 -0.41
C ILE A 468 5.22 16.99 -1.42
N LEU A 469 3.97 16.71 -1.12
CA LEU A 469 2.83 17.04 -1.97
C LEU A 469 2.68 18.56 -2.17
N ARG A 470 2.91 19.33 -1.10
CA ARG A 470 2.90 20.79 -1.15
C ARG A 470 4.00 21.34 -2.05
N ASN A 471 5.21 20.82 -1.95
CA ASN A 471 6.35 21.21 -2.80
C ASN A 471 6.06 20.94 -4.28
N GLU A 472 5.45 19.80 -4.59
CA GLU A 472 5.00 19.45 -5.95
C GLU A 472 3.90 20.39 -6.46
N ALA A 473 2.91 20.69 -5.62
CA ALA A 473 1.83 21.61 -5.96
C ALA A 473 2.38 23.00 -6.30
N VAL A 474 3.29 23.54 -5.48
CA VAL A 474 3.93 24.85 -5.73
C VAL A 474 4.77 24.80 -7.00
N TYR A 475 5.55 23.74 -7.22
CA TYR A 475 6.35 23.54 -8.43
C TYR A 475 5.51 23.59 -9.70
N THR A 476 4.32 23.00 -9.71
CA THR A 476 3.40 23.00 -10.86
C THR A 476 3.05 24.43 -11.33
N TYR A 477 3.04 25.39 -10.40
CA TYR A 477 2.74 26.79 -10.69
C TYR A 477 3.99 27.65 -10.80
N GLN A 478 4.84 27.69 -9.78
CA GLN A 478 5.99 28.59 -9.74
C GLN A 478 7.20 28.11 -10.55
N GLY A 479 7.28 26.80 -10.86
CA GLY A 479 8.37 26.21 -11.63
C GLY A 479 9.67 26.03 -10.86
N ASN A 480 9.67 26.33 -9.55
CA ASN A 480 10.78 26.06 -8.66
C ASN A 480 10.35 25.19 -7.47
N ARG A 481 11.31 24.58 -6.79
CA ARG A 481 11.11 23.64 -5.67
C ARG A 481 11.83 24.15 -4.44
N ASN A 482 11.35 23.77 -3.27
CA ASN A 482 12.09 23.95 -2.03
C ASN A 482 13.11 22.80 -1.86
N PRO A 483 14.43 23.07 -2.02
CA PRO A 483 15.43 22.02 -1.97
C PRO A 483 15.55 21.35 -0.59
N PHE A 484 15.11 22.01 0.47
CA PHE A 484 15.20 21.48 1.84
C PHE A 484 14.03 20.54 2.20
N ILE A 485 13.03 20.43 1.30
CA ILE A 485 12.01 19.38 1.34
C ILE A 485 12.49 18.17 0.54
N ASP A 486 12.98 18.37 -0.68
CA ASP A 486 13.44 17.27 -1.54
C ASP A 486 14.77 16.66 -1.07
N HIS A 487 15.65 17.48 -0.48
CA HIS A 487 16.98 17.13 0.00
C HIS A 487 17.25 17.72 1.40
N PRO A 488 16.54 17.22 2.44
CA PRO A 488 16.68 17.75 3.79
C PRO A 488 18.12 17.64 4.34
N GLU A 489 18.90 16.68 3.86
CA GLU A 489 20.31 16.51 4.21
C GLU A 489 21.20 17.69 3.79
N TRP A 490 20.78 18.51 2.83
CA TRP A 490 21.55 19.67 2.40
C TRP A 490 21.49 20.85 3.38
N VAL A 491 20.55 20.87 4.31
CA VAL A 491 20.45 21.93 5.32
C VAL A 491 21.73 22.00 6.15
N ALA A 492 22.24 20.88 6.64
CA ALA A 492 23.46 20.84 7.43
C ALA A 492 24.70 21.34 6.64
N CYS A 493 24.76 21.02 5.35
CA CYS A 493 25.84 21.53 4.50
C CYS A 493 25.72 23.03 4.27
N VAL A 494 24.55 23.55 3.87
CA VAL A 494 24.35 24.97 3.52
C VAL A 494 24.51 25.87 4.72
N PHE A 495 23.97 25.52 5.89
CA PHE A 495 23.90 26.41 7.05
C PHE A 495 24.91 26.11 8.17
N GLN A 496 25.50 24.92 8.21
CA GLN A 496 26.43 24.50 9.24
C GLN A 496 27.81 24.10 8.70
N GLY A 497 27.97 24.02 7.36
CA GLY A 497 29.23 23.59 6.74
C GLY A 497 29.52 22.10 6.86
N VAL A 498 28.55 21.30 7.26
CA VAL A 498 28.66 19.84 7.39
C VAL A 498 28.08 19.21 6.12
N CYS A 499 28.93 19.00 5.14
CA CYS A 499 28.53 18.42 3.86
C CYS A 499 28.65 16.89 3.83
N PRO A 500 27.78 16.19 3.07
CA PRO A 500 27.82 14.73 2.92
C PRO A 500 29.07 14.20 2.25
#